data_357a65c7b9699a10f0849a15165088ba
#
_entry.id   357a65c7b9699a10f0849a15165088ba
#
_cell.length_a   1.000
_cell.length_b   1.000
_cell.length_c   1.000
_cell.angle_alpha   90.00
_cell.angle_beta   90.00
_cell.angle_gamma   90.00
#
_symmetry.space_group_name_H-M   'P 1'
#
loop_
_entity.id
_entity.type
_entity.pdbx_description
1 polymer ?
#
loop_
_entity_poly.entity_id
_entity_poly.type
_entity_poly.pdbx_seq_one_letter_code
_entity_poly.pdbx_strand_id
1 'polypeptide(L)'
;MVIAVLSLCGIFIATYLTLYKLGYIGTIACGTGGCETVQTSRWSIFLGQPVALWGVGFYVAMFATATAGSIGGLAESRTPSVAMVVMSGWGVLFSGWLTYLELGPINAICRYCVVSAVLVAVLFVISLSDYRAMRKIPFCPTGT
;
A
#
# COMPACT_ATOMS: atom_id res chain seq x y z
N MET A 1 10.37 0.33 11.93
CA MET A 1 11.10 -0.63 11.06
C MET A 1 10.16 -1.57 10.30
N VAL A 2 9.19 -2.23 10.95
CA VAL A 2 8.28 -3.20 10.29
C VAL A 2 7.50 -2.58 9.12
N ILE A 3 6.94 -1.38 9.29
CA ILE A 3 6.20 -0.67 8.23
C ILE A 3 7.09 -0.43 7.00
N ALA A 4 8.35 -0.03 7.19
CA ALA A 4 9.28 0.19 6.09
C ALA A 4 9.56 -1.11 5.30
N VAL A 5 9.77 -2.22 5.99
CA VAL A 5 10.00 -3.53 5.35
C VAL A 5 8.77 -3.99 4.57
N LEU A 6 7.58 -3.90 5.16
CA LEU A 6 6.33 -4.26 4.48
C LEU A 6 6.05 -3.37 3.26
N SER A 7 6.33 -2.07 3.39
CA SER A 7 6.19 -1.13 2.26
C SER A 7 7.16 -1.47 1.13
N LEU A 8 8.38 -1.87 1.46
CA LEU A 8 9.37 -2.32 0.46
C LEU A 8 8.87 -3.56 -0.30
N CYS A 9 8.32 -4.55 0.40
CA CYS A 9 7.68 -5.70 -0.24
C CYS A 9 6.54 -5.28 -1.18
N GLY A 10 5.73 -4.33 -0.75
CA GLY A 10 4.66 -3.75 -1.57
C GLY A 10 5.18 -3.06 -2.82
N ILE A 11 6.29 -2.31 -2.73
CA ILE A 11 6.95 -1.69 -3.89
C ILE A 11 7.34 -2.74 -4.92
N PHE A 12 7.97 -3.85 -4.51
CA PHE A 12 8.37 -4.91 -5.43
C PHE A 12 7.17 -5.54 -6.14
N ILE A 13 6.11 -5.86 -5.41
CA ILE A 13 4.88 -6.44 -5.98
C ILE A 13 4.24 -5.47 -6.97
N ALA A 14 4.04 -4.22 -6.58
CA ALA A 14 3.41 -3.20 -7.42
C ALA A 14 4.26 -2.87 -8.66
N THR A 15 5.58 -2.84 -8.52
CA THR A 15 6.51 -2.62 -9.65
C THR A 15 6.44 -3.79 -10.62
N TYR A 16 6.42 -5.04 -10.15
CA TYR A 16 6.30 -6.22 -10.98
C TYR A 16 5.01 -6.17 -11.84
N LEU A 17 3.88 -5.85 -11.23
CA LEU A 17 2.60 -5.71 -11.93
C LEU A 17 2.60 -4.53 -12.92
N THR A 18 3.26 -3.43 -12.57
CA THR A 18 3.39 -2.27 -13.46
C THR A 18 4.22 -2.61 -14.69
N LEU A 19 5.35 -3.31 -14.53
CA LEU A 19 6.21 -3.74 -15.64
C LEU A 19 5.48 -4.72 -16.56
N TYR A 20 4.67 -5.62 -16.02
CA TYR A 20 3.82 -6.48 -16.82
C TYR A 20 2.81 -5.67 -17.65
N LYS A 21 2.11 -4.71 -17.02
CA LYS A 21 1.11 -3.86 -17.69
C LYS A 21 1.71 -2.99 -18.80
N LEU A 22 2.96 -2.53 -18.60
CA LEU A 22 3.69 -1.74 -19.60
C LEU A 22 4.32 -2.58 -20.73
N GLY A 23 4.20 -3.93 -20.67
CA GLY A 23 4.71 -4.82 -21.70
C GLY A 23 6.19 -5.18 -21.59
N TYR A 24 6.88 -4.78 -20.52
CA TYR A 24 8.28 -5.17 -20.29
C TYR A 24 8.43 -6.65 -19.88
N ILE A 25 7.38 -7.22 -19.30
CA ILE A 25 7.31 -8.64 -18.92
C ILE A 25 6.19 -9.28 -19.74
N GLY A 26 6.52 -10.30 -20.51
CA GLY A 26 5.57 -10.92 -21.45
C GLY A 26 4.53 -11.83 -20.78
N THR A 27 4.87 -12.43 -19.63
CA THR A 27 3.98 -13.35 -18.90
C THR A 27 4.04 -13.08 -17.40
N ILE A 28 2.90 -13.22 -16.72
CA ILE A 28 2.81 -13.08 -15.28
C ILE A 28 2.73 -14.45 -14.60
N ALA A 29 3.57 -14.70 -13.60
CA ALA A 29 3.61 -15.97 -12.88
C ALA A 29 2.44 -16.07 -11.87
N CYS A 30 1.22 -16.26 -12.36
CA CYS A 30 0.01 -16.31 -11.52
C CYS A 30 -0.53 -17.71 -11.28
N GLY A 31 -0.22 -18.68 -12.13
CA GLY A 31 -0.66 -20.07 -12.01
C GLY A 31 -2.16 -20.33 -12.24
N THR A 32 -3.04 -19.36 -12.06
CA THR A 32 -4.50 -19.50 -12.16
C THR A 32 -5.13 -18.68 -13.29
N GLY A 33 -4.35 -17.91 -14.07
CA GLY A 33 -4.83 -17.07 -15.16
C GLY A 33 -5.60 -15.81 -14.75
N GLY A 34 -6.08 -15.70 -13.51
CA GLY A 34 -6.87 -14.59 -13.04
C GLY A 34 -6.12 -13.26 -13.00
N CYS A 35 -4.79 -13.26 -12.74
CA CYS A 35 -3.98 -12.03 -12.74
C CYS A 35 -3.96 -11.36 -14.11
N GLU A 36 -3.83 -12.14 -15.18
CA GLU A 36 -3.82 -11.62 -16.55
C GLU A 36 -5.17 -11.00 -16.89
N THR A 37 -6.27 -11.67 -16.58
CA THR A 37 -7.63 -11.16 -16.78
C THR A 37 -7.85 -9.83 -16.07
N VAL A 38 -7.43 -9.72 -14.80
CA VAL A 38 -7.56 -8.47 -14.02
C VAL A 38 -6.69 -7.36 -14.63
N GLN A 39 -5.44 -7.65 -14.97
CA GLN A 39 -4.50 -6.66 -15.50
C GLN A 39 -4.85 -6.20 -16.92
N THR A 40 -5.52 -7.01 -17.73
CA THR A 40 -5.97 -6.65 -19.08
C THR A 40 -7.35 -6.00 -19.09
N SER A 41 -8.09 -6.04 -17.98
CA SER A 41 -9.40 -5.41 -17.87
C SER A 41 -9.33 -3.88 -17.99
N ARG A 42 -10.43 -3.26 -18.40
CA ARG A 42 -10.54 -1.79 -18.45
C ARG A 42 -10.38 -1.12 -17.08
N TRP A 43 -10.66 -1.85 -16.02
CA TRP A 43 -10.54 -1.39 -14.62
C TRP A 43 -9.11 -1.37 -14.11
N SER A 44 -8.17 -1.97 -14.85
CA SER A 44 -6.73 -1.91 -14.53
C SER A 44 -6.09 -0.56 -14.84
N ILE A 45 -6.82 0.36 -15.45
CA ILE A 45 -6.39 1.73 -15.76
C ILE A 45 -7.25 2.71 -14.95
N PHE A 46 -6.60 3.54 -14.18
CA PHE A 46 -7.22 4.60 -13.39
C PHE A 46 -6.56 5.94 -13.73
N LEU A 47 -7.37 6.94 -14.12
CA LEU A 47 -6.89 8.25 -14.58
C LEU A 47 -5.83 8.17 -15.70
N GLY A 48 -5.97 7.22 -16.62
CA GLY A 48 -5.04 7.04 -17.74
C GLY A 48 -3.73 6.34 -17.41
N GLN A 49 -3.55 5.90 -16.16
CA GLN A 49 -2.36 5.19 -15.69
C GLN A 49 -2.74 3.80 -15.14
N PRO A 50 -1.82 2.81 -15.21
CA PRO A 50 -2.03 1.53 -14.57
C PRO A 50 -2.28 1.67 -13.06
N VAL A 51 -3.30 0.98 -12.54
CA VAL A 51 -3.59 0.97 -11.10
C VAL A 51 -2.38 0.50 -10.29
N ALA A 52 -1.59 -0.45 -10.83
CA ALA A 52 -0.37 -0.91 -10.19
C ALA A 52 0.66 0.22 -9.99
N LEU A 53 0.75 1.19 -10.90
CA LEU A 53 1.63 2.35 -10.76
C LEU A 53 1.21 3.25 -9.58
N TRP A 54 -0.08 3.43 -9.36
CA TRP A 54 -0.59 4.12 -8.17
C TRP A 54 -0.22 3.38 -6.89
N GLY A 55 -0.22 2.04 -6.93
CA GLY A 55 0.28 1.19 -5.85
C GLY A 55 1.76 1.43 -5.55
N VAL A 56 2.61 1.55 -6.58
CA VAL A 56 4.04 1.91 -6.39
C VAL A 56 4.17 3.24 -5.67
N GLY A 57 3.48 4.29 -6.14
CA GLY A 57 3.49 5.62 -5.51
C GLY A 57 3.04 5.57 -4.03
N PHE A 58 1.98 4.82 -3.74
CA PHE A 58 1.49 4.61 -2.39
C PHE A 58 2.54 3.96 -1.47
N TYR A 59 3.13 2.84 -1.88
CA TYR A 59 4.12 2.13 -1.07
C TYR A 59 5.43 2.92 -0.91
N VAL A 60 5.86 3.66 -1.92
CA VAL A 60 7.01 4.57 -1.84
C VAL A 60 6.75 5.68 -0.81
N ALA A 61 5.56 6.29 -0.84
CA ALA A 61 5.19 7.31 0.13
C ALA A 61 5.11 6.74 1.56
N MET A 62 4.55 5.55 1.75
CA MET A 62 4.53 4.85 3.04
C MET A 62 5.95 4.54 3.54
N PHE A 63 6.83 4.06 2.67
CA PHE A 63 8.22 3.78 2.99
C PHE A 63 8.97 5.06 3.41
N ALA A 64 8.84 6.13 2.63
CA ALA A 64 9.47 7.41 2.92
C ALA A 64 8.97 8.01 4.25
N THR A 65 7.67 7.95 4.50
CA THR A 65 7.09 8.45 5.76
C THR A 65 7.54 7.63 6.97
N ALA A 66 7.62 6.29 6.82
CA ALA A 66 8.07 5.40 7.88
C ALA A 66 9.56 5.60 8.20
N THR A 67 10.40 5.80 7.20
CA THR A 67 11.84 6.08 7.39
C THR A 67 12.05 7.48 7.96
N ALA A 68 11.37 8.49 7.45
CA ALA A 68 11.43 9.85 7.99
C ALA A 68 10.99 9.92 9.46
N GLY A 69 9.92 9.21 9.82
CA GLY A 69 9.44 9.10 11.19
C GLY A 69 10.37 8.33 12.15
N SER A 70 11.39 7.65 11.60
CA SER A 70 12.41 6.94 12.40
C SER A 70 13.70 7.75 12.60
N ILE A 71 13.84 8.90 11.94
CA ILE A 71 15.07 9.70 11.93
C ILE A 71 14.86 11.03 12.67
N GLY A 72 15.64 11.26 13.72
CA GLY A 72 15.81 12.55 14.38
C GLY A 72 14.54 13.17 14.96
N GLY A 73 14.39 14.48 14.86
CA GLY A 73 13.31 15.25 15.48
C GLY A 73 11.90 14.94 14.98
N LEU A 74 11.75 14.28 13.83
CA LEU A 74 10.45 13.81 13.36
C LEU A 74 9.94 12.58 14.13
N ALA A 75 10.83 11.84 14.78
CA ALA A 75 10.46 10.69 15.61
C ALA A 75 9.59 11.09 16.82
N GLU A 76 9.75 12.30 17.33
CA GLU A 76 8.97 12.85 18.45
C GLU A 76 7.66 13.53 17.98
N SER A 77 7.51 13.80 16.69
CA SER A 77 6.31 14.43 16.17
C SER A 77 5.20 13.43 15.87
N ARG A 78 3.95 13.82 16.10
CA ARG A 78 2.78 12.99 15.76
C ARG A 78 2.46 12.99 14.26
N THR A 79 3.05 13.89 13.50
CA THR A 79 2.75 14.10 12.09
C THR A 79 2.97 12.85 11.23
N PRO A 80 4.12 12.14 11.29
CA PRO A 80 4.31 10.95 10.46
C PRO A 80 3.35 9.81 10.84
N SER A 81 3.02 9.66 12.13
CA SER A 81 2.07 8.64 12.57
C SER A 81 0.65 8.90 12.05
N VAL A 82 0.20 10.16 12.11
CA VAL A 82 -1.11 10.55 11.54
C VAL A 82 -1.11 10.35 10.02
N ALA A 83 -0.05 10.77 9.33
CA ALA A 83 0.08 10.60 7.90
C ALA A 83 0.01 9.11 7.50
N MET A 84 0.71 8.22 8.21
CA MET A 84 0.67 6.78 7.96
C MET A 84 -0.73 6.18 8.16
N VAL A 85 -1.46 6.59 9.20
CA VAL A 85 -2.83 6.12 9.45
C VAL A 85 -3.78 6.59 8.33
N VAL A 86 -3.70 7.86 7.94
CA VAL A 86 -4.56 8.42 6.87
C VAL A 86 -4.25 7.76 5.54
N MET A 87 -2.98 7.64 5.18
CA MET A 87 -2.55 7.03 3.91
C MET A 87 -2.93 5.55 3.85
N SER A 88 -2.64 4.77 4.90
CA SER A 88 -2.98 3.35 4.93
C SER A 88 -4.49 3.12 4.99
N GLY A 89 -5.25 3.97 5.69
CA GLY A 89 -6.71 3.95 5.69
C GLY A 89 -7.30 4.18 4.30
N TRP A 90 -6.79 5.17 3.56
CA TRP A 90 -7.15 5.39 2.17
C TRP A 90 -6.79 4.18 1.30
N GLY A 91 -5.60 3.61 1.49
CA GLY A 91 -5.17 2.39 0.80
C GLY A 91 -6.09 1.20 1.03
N VAL A 92 -6.59 1.01 2.27
CA VAL A 92 -7.58 -0.05 2.59
C VAL A 92 -8.89 0.17 1.84
N LEU A 93 -9.41 1.40 1.81
CA LEU A 93 -10.63 1.71 1.07
C LEU A 93 -10.47 1.47 -0.43
N PHE A 94 -9.36 1.91 -1.00
CA PHE A 94 -9.06 1.71 -2.41
C PHE A 94 -8.86 0.23 -2.76
N SER A 95 -8.14 -0.53 -1.94
CA SER A 95 -7.98 -1.99 -2.10
C SER A 95 -9.30 -2.73 -1.97
N GLY A 96 -10.17 -2.32 -1.05
CA GLY A 96 -11.51 -2.88 -0.91
C GLY A 96 -12.37 -2.65 -2.16
N TRP A 97 -12.28 -1.47 -2.74
CA TRP A 97 -12.96 -1.16 -4.00
C TRP A 97 -12.43 -2.01 -5.16
N LEU A 98 -11.11 -2.16 -5.28
CA LEU A 98 -10.51 -3.03 -6.30
C LEU A 98 -10.92 -4.50 -6.13
N THR A 99 -10.92 -5.00 -4.90
CA THR A 99 -11.38 -6.36 -4.59
C THR A 99 -12.85 -6.56 -4.97
N TYR A 100 -13.69 -5.55 -4.72
CA TYR A 100 -15.09 -5.57 -5.17
C TYR A 100 -15.19 -5.69 -6.71
N LEU A 101 -14.35 -4.97 -7.46
CA LEU A 101 -14.30 -5.06 -8.92
C LEU A 101 -13.82 -6.43 -9.40
N GLU A 102 -12.87 -7.06 -8.72
CA GLU A 102 -12.38 -8.41 -9.05
C GLU A 102 -13.47 -9.47 -8.87
N LEU A 103 -14.23 -9.40 -7.78
CA LEU A 103 -15.27 -10.36 -7.44
C LEU A 103 -16.57 -10.14 -8.23
N GLY A 104 -16.88 -8.91 -8.64
CA GLY A 104 -18.08 -8.53 -9.35
C GLY A 104 -17.88 -8.47 -10.87
N PRO A 105 -17.57 -7.27 -11.43
CA PRO A 105 -17.56 -7.07 -12.89
C PRO A 105 -16.51 -7.88 -13.65
N ILE A 106 -15.34 -8.16 -13.03
CA ILE A 106 -14.22 -8.86 -13.66
C ILE A 106 -14.39 -10.37 -13.50
N ASN A 107 -14.96 -10.82 -12.38
CA ASN A 107 -15.14 -12.22 -11.99
C ASN A 107 -13.84 -13.05 -12.13
N ALA A 108 -12.72 -12.44 -11.74
CA ALA A 108 -11.39 -13.04 -11.73
C ALA A 108 -10.58 -12.47 -10.56
N ILE A 109 -9.81 -13.31 -9.90
CA ILE A 109 -9.02 -12.94 -8.73
C ILE A 109 -7.55 -12.88 -9.10
N CYS A 110 -6.91 -11.72 -8.85
CA CYS A 110 -5.49 -11.55 -8.99
C CYS A 110 -4.79 -11.85 -7.66
N ARG A 111 -3.96 -12.90 -7.65
CA ARG A 111 -3.21 -13.33 -6.46
C ARG A 111 -2.34 -12.20 -5.88
N TYR A 112 -1.65 -11.45 -6.72
CA TYR A 112 -0.82 -10.30 -6.30
C TYR A 112 -1.65 -9.14 -5.76
N CYS A 113 -2.84 -8.91 -6.30
CA CYS A 113 -3.76 -7.89 -5.80
C CYS A 113 -4.27 -8.27 -4.39
N VAL A 114 -4.58 -9.55 -4.17
CA VAL A 114 -4.98 -10.06 -2.84
C VAL A 114 -3.84 -9.88 -1.83
N VAL A 115 -2.60 -10.25 -2.20
CA VAL A 115 -1.43 -10.06 -1.33
C VAL A 115 -1.23 -8.59 -1.01
N SER A 116 -1.34 -7.71 -2.00
CA SER A 116 -1.25 -6.26 -1.80
C SER A 116 -2.35 -5.74 -0.87
N ALA A 117 -3.60 -6.20 -1.03
CA ALA A 117 -4.71 -5.82 -0.16
C ALA A 117 -4.47 -6.24 1.31
N VAL A 118 -3.96 -7.45 1.53
CA VAL A 118 -3.59 -7.93 2.86
C VAL A 118 -2.45 -7.09 3.45
N LEU A 119 -1.42 -6.78 2.65
CA LEU A 119 -0.32 -5.91 3.07
C LEU A 119 -0.81 -4.54 3.53
N VAL A 120 -1.69 -3.90 2.76
CA VAL A 120 -2.25 -2.59 3.11
C VAL A 120 -3.08 -2.67 4.39
N ALA A 121 -3.87 -3.73 4.58
CA ALA A 121 -4.63 -3.96 5.81
C ALA A 121 -3.71 -4.11 7.03
N VAL A 122 -2.63 -4.88 6.91
CA VAL A 122 -1.62 -5.05 7.97
C VAL A 122 -0.92 -3.71 8.27
N LEU A 123 -0.52 -2.96 7.24
CA LEU A 123 0.06 -1.62 7.40
C LEU A 123 -0.89 -0.68 8.16
N PHE A 124 -2.18 -0.73 7.86
CA PHE A 124 -3.18 0.08 8.55
C PHE A 124 -3.29 -0.29 10.04
N VAL A 125 -3.38 -1.60 10.35
CA VAL A 125 -3.47 -2.06 11.75
C VAL A 125 -2.23 -1.66 12.55
N ILE A 126 -1.02 -1.82 11.98
CA ILE A 126 0.23 -1.43 12.64
C ILE A 126 0.27 0.08 12.83
N SER A 127 -0.01 0.87 11.80
CA SER A 127 -0.02 2.34 11.88
C SER A 127 -1.02 2.85 12.94
N LEU A 128 -2.20 2.23 13.01
CA LEU A 128 -3.21 2.58 13.99
C LEU A 128 -2.77 2.22 15.42
N SER A 129 -2.07 1.08 15.58
CA SER A 129 -1.53 0.66 16.88
C SER A 129 -0.44 1.61 17.36
N ASP A 130 0.47 2.00 16.47
CA ASP A 130 1.52 2.97 16.77
C ASP A 130 0.94 4.34 17.15
N TYR A 131 -0.03 4.81 16.39
CA TYR A 131 -0.74 6.07 16.69
C TYR A 131 -1.43 6.03 18.07
N ARG A 132 -2.11 4.92 18.40
CA ARG A 132 -2.77 4.75 19.70
C ARG A 132 -1.76 4.68 20.84
N ALA A 133 -0.62 4.03 20.64
CA ALA A 133 0.45 3.96 21.64
C ALA A 133 1.03 5.35 21.94
N MET A 134 1.32 6.13 20.88
CA MET A 134 1.82 7.50 21.04
C MET A 134 0.80 8.45 21.70
N ARG A 135 -0.50 8.22 21.51
CA ARG A 135 -1.56 9.01 22.14
C ARG A 135 -1.63 8.78 23.66
N LYS A 136 -1.23 7.59 24.13
CA LYS A 136 -1.25 7.23 25.55
C LYS A 136 -0.07 7.79 26.33
N ILE A 137 1.02 8.17 25.68
CA ILE A 137 2.18 8.80 26.32
C ILE A 137 1.83 10.28 26.50
N PRO A 138 1.67 10.78 27.76
CA PRO A 138 1.49 12.20 27.96
C PRO A 138 2.72 12.92 27.42
N PHE A 139 2.50 13.89 26.54
CA PHE A 139 3.54 14.78 26.04
C PHE A 139 4.08 15.56 27.24
N CYS A 140 5.24 15.17 27.74
CA CYS A 140 5.99 15.97 28.67
C CYS A 140 6.73 17.03 27.82
N PRO A 141 6.31 18.30 27.80
CA PRO A 141 7.12 19.33 27.16
C PRO A 141 8.37 19.47 28.02
N THR A 142 9.49 18.92 27.55
CA THR A 142 10.79 19.30 28.09
C THR A 142 10.95 20.78 27.82
N GLY A 143 10.55 21.55 28.83
CA GLY A 143 10.72 22.99 28.86
C GLY A 143 12.20 23.36 28.81
N THR A 144 12.47 24.41 28.08
CA THR A 144 13.65 25.28 28.05
C THR A 144 14.96 24.60 27.77
#